data_da8d1b18db15e5eed2e065bcfc60530d
#
_entry.id   da8d1b18db15e5eed2e065bcfc60530d
#
_cell.length_a   1.000
_cell.length_b   1.000
_cell.length_c   1.000
_cell.angle_alpha   90.00
_cell.angle_beta   90.00
_cell.angle_gamma   90.00
#
_symmetry.space_group_name_H-M   'P 1'
#
loop_
_entity.id
_entity.type
_entity.pdbx_description
1 polymer ?
#
loop_
_entity_poly.entity_id
_entity_poly.type
_entity_poly.pdbx_seq_one_letter_code
_entity_poly.pdbx_strand_id
1 'polypeptide(L)'
;MEHKHDTGISRRGFLSSAAASGALLAAGAMTGCAPALRNEGSKVKAKNEAASAAASADAGTPDWLGEAPAITDAQCKEVLDFEVCVIGAGTSGYFAACAAAEEGLKTILIEKSASGNNIRSSSLGAVGTKAQKKIGAEAKIDPMDIVNDMDHYALGQVSSSLIRKWALNSGEAIDWYTEVLAKGKFEVQLEYNMPKGTRYKEWPTGHGTNGEYPSREGDVAKYLDKYILSFDGCEERFLTPMRRLITDESGRVVGVYAEGPDGMIRINASKGVIVATGGYASNQDMYKTLQPTRYSCLGTFDAFPSCTGDGIKALLWLGAKLDDVHTSLTFNRCLLTADQKTGDPYKVG
;
A
#
# COMPACT_ATOMS: atom_id res chain seq x y z
N MET A 1 18.15 10.90 -37.23
CA MET A 1 16.97 10.04 -36.98
C MET A 1 17.04 9.57 -35.54
N GLU A 2 16.40 10.30 -34.64
CA GLU A 2 16.36 9.98 -33.22
C GLU A 2 15.17 9.05 -32.95
N HIS A 3 15.44 7.85 -32.50
CA HIS A 3 14.41 6.95 -31.98
C HIS A 3 14.08 7.35 -30.53
N LYS A 4 12.98 8.07 -30.36
CA LYS A 4 12.35 8.21 -29.04
C LYS A 4 11.77 6.87 -28.64
N HIS A 5 12.38 6.19 -27.65
CA HIS A 5 11.74 5.14 -26.90
C HIS A 5 10.88 5.80 -25.80
N ASP A 6 9.60 5.98 -26.11
CA ASP A 6 8.58 6.34 -25.14
C ASP A 6 8.14 5.02 -24.44
N THR A 7 8.66 4.76 -23.25
CA THR A 7 8.35 3.55 -22.44
C THR A 7 7.50 3.86 -21.20
N GLY A 8 6.90 5.04 -21.15
CA GLY A 8 5.99 5.43 -20.07
C GLY A 8 4.63 4.73 -20.21
N ILE A 9 4.22 3.95 -19.22
CA ILE A 9 2.84 3.49 -19.10
C ILE A 9 1.99 4.71 -18.74
N SER A 10 1.15 5.16 -19.67
CA SER A 10 0.24 6.28 -19.42
C SER A 10 -0.73 5.93 -18.27
N ARG A 11 -1.25 6.95 -17.57
CA ARG A 11 -2.27 6.78 -16.51
C ARG A 11 -3.43 5.88 -16.97
N ARG A 12 -3.87 6.00 -18.23
CA ARG A 12 -4.84 5.10 -18.87
C ARG A 12 -4.34 3.67 -19.01
N GLY A 13 -3.06 3.47 -19.33
CA GLY A 13 -2.44 2.15 -19.44
C GLY A 13 -2.34 1.42 -18.11
N PHE A 14 -2.14 2.13 -17.01
CA PHE A 14 -2.11 1.54 -15.66
C PHE A 14 -3.50 1.03 -15.24
N LEU A 15 -4.55 1.81 -15.45
CA LEU A 15 -5.92 1.41 -15.12
C LEU A 15 -6.44 0.30 -16.04
N SER A 16 -6.06 0.29 -17.31
CA SER A 16 -6.42 -0.80 -18.25
C SER A 16 -5.64 -2.09 -17.98
N SER A 17 -4.40 -2.03 -17.49
CA SER A 17 -3.63 -3.22 -17.13
C SER A 17 -4.12 -3.85 -15.82
N ALA A 18 -4.65 -3.08 -14.89
CA ALA A 18 -5.31 -3.60 -13.69
C ALA A 18 -6.60 -4.37 -14.03
N ALA A 19 -7.33 -3.93 -15.06
CA ALA A 19 -8.54 -4.63 -15.55
C ALA A 19 -8.22 -5.89 -16.38
N ALA A 20 -7.05 -5.94 -17.04
CA ALA A 20 -6.64 -7.08 -17.89
C ALA A 20 -5.97 -8.23 -17.13
N SER A 21 -5.44 -7.97 -15.92
CA SER A 21 -4.73 -8.99 -15.13
C SER A 21 -5.65 -10.05 -14.51
N GLY A 22 -6.95 -9.83 -14.50
CA GLY A 22 -7.94 -10.80 -14.02
C GLY A 22 -8.32 -11.90 -15.02
N ALA A 23 -7.92 -11.79 -16.30
CA ALA A 23 -8.43 -12.66 -17.36
C ALA A 23 -7.42 -13.71 -17.90
N LEU A 24 -6.20 -13.81 -17.35
CA LEU A 24 -5.11 -14.61 -17.95
C LEU A 24 -4.66 -15.84 -17.16
N LEU A 25 -5.45 -16.35 -16.22
CA LEU A 25 -5.10 -17.57 -15.47
C LEU A 25 -5.85 -18.85 -15.89
N ALA A 26 -6.57 -18.85 -17.02
CA ALA A 26 -7.38 -19.99 -17.43
C ALA A 26 -7.03 -20.64 -18.79
N ALA A 27 -5.85 -20.40 -19.37
CA ALA A 27 -5.48 -21.13 -20.59
C ALA A 27 -3.96 -21.27 -20.73
N GLY A 28 -3.42 -22.46 -20.45
CA GLY A 28 -2.00 -22.70 -20.71
C GLY A 28 -1.45 -24.06 -20.28
N ALA A 29 -2.17 -25.15 -20.56
CA ALA A 29 -1.55 -26.47 -20.65
C ALA A 29 -1.51 -26.87 -22.11
N MET A 30 -0.36 -26.79 -22.77
CA MET A 30 0.06 -27.66 -23.91
C MET A 30 1.46 -27.25 -24.41
N THR A 31 2.40 -28.16 -24.20
CA THR A 31 3.52 -28.58 -25.04
C THR A 31 4.42 -27.57 -25.76
N GLY A 32 5.70 -27.57 -25.39
CA GLY A 32 6.79 -27.04 -26.22
C GLY A 32 8.14 -27.54 -25.73
N CYS A 33 8.77 -28.44 -26.48
CA CYS A 33 10.10 -28.99 -26.26
C CYS A 33 11.17 -27.90 -26.38
N ALA A 34 12.06 -27.79 -25.40
CA ALA A 34 13.33 -27.09 -25.51
C ALA A 34 14.46 -27.96 -24.89
N PRO A 35 15.70 -27.93 -25.43
CA PRO A 35 16.75 -28.89 -25.11
C PRO A 35 17.36 -28.67 -23.71
N ALA A 36 17.67 -29.78 -23.07
CA ALA A 36 18.24 -29.85 -21.73
C ALA A 36 19.68 -29.29 -21.70
N LEU A 37 19.88 -28.23 -20.92
CA LEU A 37 21.19 -27.88 -20.39
C LEU A 37 21.32 -28.46 -18.98
N ARG A 38 22.25 -29.40 -18.80
CA ARG A 38 22.61 -29.95 -17.48
C ARG A 38 23.19 -28.84 -16.61
N ASN A 39 22.57 -28.57 -15.48
CA ASN A 39 23.10 -27.70 -14.44
C ASN A 39 22.93 -28.38 -13.08
N GLU A 40 24.02 -28.75 -12.44
CA GLU A 40 24.02 -29.47 -11.15
C GLU A 40 23.55 -28.62 -9.94
N GLY A 41 23.23 -27.33 -10.14
CA GLY A 41 22.68 -26.43 -9.13
C GLY A 41 21.20 -26.68 -8.80
N SER A 42 20.51 -27.49 -9.59
CA SER A 42 19.05 -27.69 -9.51
C SER A 42 18.56 -28.48 -8.27
N LYS A 43 19.43 -29.29 -7.65
CA LYS A 43 19.03 -30.14 -6.52
C LYS A 43 18.90 -29.41 -5.18
N VAL A 44 19.64 -28.32 -5.00
CA VAL A 44 19.54 -27.50 -3.76
C VAL A 44 18.29 -26.62 -3.79
N LYS A 45 17.95 -26.09 -4.97
CA LYS A 45 16.77 -25.23 -5.15
C LYS A 45 15.45 -26.00 -4.97
N ALA A 46 15.34 -27.18 -5.56
CA ALA A 46 14.17 -28.05 -5.42
C ALA A 46 13.96 -28.54 -3.97
N LYS A 47 15.02 -28.69 -3.19
CA LYS A 47 14.94 -29.10 -1.78
C LYS A 47 14.47 -27.95 -0.89
N ASN A 48 14.83 -26.72 -1.22
CA ASN A 48 14.37 -25.52 -0.51
C ASN A 48 12.92 -25.15 -0.87
N GLU A 49 12.52 -25.32 -2.14
CA GLU A 49 11.13 -25.13 -2.56
C GLU A 49 10.18 -26.19 -1.97
N ALA A 50 10.63 -27.45 -1.87
CA ALA A 50 9.88 -28.50 -1.21
C ALA A 50 9.80 -28.32 0.32
N ALA A 51 10.85 -27.78 0.95
CA ALA A 51 10.84 -27.46 2.38
C ALA A 51 9.95 -26.24 2.69
N SER A 52 9.95 -25.22 1.80
CA SER A 52 9.03 -24.07 1.88
C SER A 52 7.57 -24.47 1.65
N ALA A 53 7.31 -25.33 0.64
CA ALA A 53 5.98 -25.85 0.38
C ALA A 53 5.47 -26.78 1.50
N ALA A 54 6.34 -27.57 2.13
CA ALA A 54 5.99 -28.44 3.25
C ALA A 54 5.75 -27.65 4.54
N ALA A 55 6.44 -26.52 4.73
CA ALA A 55 6.21 -25.65 5.88
C ALA A 55 4.89 -24.85 5.77
N SER A 56 4.36 -24.66 4.54
CA SER A 56 3.08 -23.98 4.32
C SER A 56 1.86 -24.90 4.30
N ALA A 57 2.03 -26.22 4.26
CA ALA A 57 0.92 -27.18 4.08
C ALA A 57 0.29 -27.66 5.40
N ASP A 58 0.88 -27.35 6.59
CA ASP A 58 0.41 -27.86 7.89
C ASP A 58 0.26 -26.78 8.97
N ALA A 59 0.33 -25.49 8.62
CA ALA A 59 -0.03 -24.42 9.53
C ALA A 59 -1.53 -24.17 9.39
N GLY A 60 -2.35 -24.67 10.32
CA GLY A 60 -3.76 -24.33 10.42
C GLY A 60 -4.00 -22.81 10.34
N THR A 61 -5.21 -22.39 10.05
CA THR A 61 -5.57 -20.96 9.99
C THR A 61 -5.04 -20.26 11.24
N PRO A 62 -4.22 -19.21 11.10
CA PRO A 62 -3.68 -18.50 12.24
C PRO A 62 -4.80 -17.93 13.13
N ASP A 63 -4.70 -18.06 14.45
CA ASP A 63 -5.73 -17.59 15.40
C ASP A 63 -6.11 -16.11 15.18
N TRP A 64 -5.15 -15.27 14.81
CA TRP A 64 -5.40 -13.86 14.54
C TRP A 64 -6.22 -13.58 13.27
N LEU A 65 -6.28 -14.52 12.33
CA LEU A 65 -7.04 -14.34 11.09
C LEU A 65 -8.54 -14.45 11.34
N GLY A 66 -8.95 -15.48 12.10
CA GLY A 66 -10.36 -15.79 12.32
C GLY A 66 -11.10 -16.15 11.03
N GLU A 67 -12.41 -16.27 11.14
CA GLU A 67 -13.28 -16.53 10.01
C GLU A 67 -13.80 -15.24 9.36
N ALA A 68 -14.08 -15.30 8.06
CA ALA A 68 -14.73 -14.19 7.37
C ALA A 68 -16.13 -13.95 7.97
N PRO A 69 -16.50 -12.70 8.26
CA PRO A 69 -17.82 -12.38 8.79
C PRO A 69 -18.94 -12.89 7.86
N ALA A 70 -19.93 -13.59 8.41
CA ALA A 70 -21.10 -14.06 7.69
C ALA A 70 -22.11 -12.91 7.51
N ILE A 71 -21.92 -12.11 6.45
CA ILE A 71 -22.77 -10.96 6.12
C ILE A 71 -23.56 -11.28 4.86
N THR A 72 -24.87 -10.95 4.87
CA THR A 72 -25.80 -11.12 3.76
C THR A 72 -26.39 -9.77 3.33
N ASP A 73 -26.88 -9.69 2.11
CA ASP A 73 -27.53 -8.49 1.56
C ASP A 73 -28.75 -8.07 2.41
N ALA A 74 -29.47 -9.03 2.97
CA ALA A 74 -30.63 -8.75 3.82
C ALA A 74 -30.31 -7.99 5.12
N GLN A 75 -29.04 -7.98 5.54
CA GLN A 75 -28.58 -7.22 6.71
C GLN A 75 -28.23 -5.78 6.35
N CYS A 76 -28.08 -5.45 5.06
CA CYS A 76 -27.72 -4.13 4.62
C CYS A 76 -28.93 -3.19 4.59
N LYS A 77 -28.78 -2.05 5.23
CA LYS A 77 -29.78 -0.97 5.22
C LYS A 77 -29.69 -0.09 3.99
N GLU A 78 -28.53 -0.08 3.36
CA GLU A 78 -28.22 0.73 2.20
C GLU A 78 -27.45 -0.08 1.17
N VAL A 79 -27.74 0.13 -0.11
CA VAL A 79 -26.97 -0.42 -1.24
C VAL A 79 -26.55 0.74 -2.11
N LEU A 80 -25.24 0.85 -2.34
CA LEU A 80 -24.63 1.92 -3.11
C LEU A 80 -23.95 1.36 -4.38
N ASP A 81 -24.03 2.11 -5.47
CA ASP A 81 -23.46 1.72 -6.77
C ASP A 81 -22.42 2.73 -7.23
N PHE A 82 -21.16 2.26 -7.28
CA PHE A 82 -20.01 3.01 -7.76
C PHE A 82 -19.24 2.22 -8.82
N GLU A 83 -18.33 2.88 -9.53
CA GLU A 83 -17.40 2.21 -10.44
C GLU A 83 -16.17 1.71 -9.69
N VAL A 84 -15.67 2.53 -8.75
CA VAL A 84 -14.49 2.23 -7.91
C VAL A 84 -14.83 2.46 -6.46
N CYS A 85 -14.48 1.50 -5.60
CA CYS A 85 -14.48 1.66 -4.16
C CYS A 85 -13.03 1.65 -3.65
N VAL A 86 -12.63 2.71 -2.96
CA VAL A 86 -11.33 2.81 -2.30
C VAL A 86 -11.53 2.65 -0.81
N ILE A 87 -10.79 1.73 -0.19
CA ILE A 87 -10.90 1.42 1.24
C ILE A 87 -9.66 1.93 1.98
N GLY A 88 -9.85 2.92 2.82
CA GLY A 88 -8.81 3.56 3.64
C GLY A 88 -8.40 4.94 3.11
N ALA A 89 -8.58 5.98 3.93
CA ALA A 89 -8.20 7.38 3.66
C ALA A 89 -6.80 7.71 4.22
N GLY A 90 -5.83 6.84 3.94
CA GLY A 90 -4.41 7.08 4.12
C GLY A 90 -3.77 7.64 2.84
N THR A 91 -2.44 7.80 2.82
CA THR A 91 -1.71 8.33 1.66
C THR A 91 -2.06 7.60 0.36
N SER A 92 -1.99 6.26 0.34
CA SER A 92 -2.28 5.47 -0.86
C SER A 92 -3.75 5.53 -1.28
N GLY A 93 -4.67 5.62 -0.31
CA GLY A 93 -6.09 5.73 -0.60
C GLY A 93 -6.46 7.06 -1.23
N TYR A 94 -5.94 8.17 -0.72
CA TYR A 94 -6.15 9.47 -1.34
C TYR A 94 -5.54 9.55 -2.74
N PHE A 95 -4.33 8.99 -2.96
CA PHE A 95 -3.77 8.91 -4.30
C PHE A 95 -4.69 8.16 -5.26
N ALA A 96 -5.21 7.01 -4.82
CA ALA A 96 -6.09 6.18 -5.63
C ALA A 96 -7.44 6.87 -5.91
N ALA A 97 -8.07 7.46 -4.88
CA ALA A 97 -9.36 8.11 -5.01
C ALA A 97 -9.30 9.38 -5.87
N CYS A 98 -8.27 10.23 -5.66
CA CYS A 98 -8.06 11.41 -6.50
C CYS A 98 -7.82 11.03 -7.97
N ALA A 99 -6.98 10.01 -8.23
CA ALA A 99 -6.69 9.58 -9.59
C ALA A 99 -7.94 8.99 -10.27
N ALA A 100 -8.74 8.19 -9.57
CA ALA A 100 -9.98 7.65 -10.10
C ALA A 100 -11.01 8.75 -10.38
N ALA A 101 -11.14 9.74 -9.50
CA ALA A 101 -12.01 10.89 -9.69
C ALA A 101 -11.61 11.75 -10.89
N GLU A 102 -10.30 12.03 -11.07
CA GLU A 102 -9.79 12.77 -12.24
C GLU A 102 -10.05 12.05 -13.58
N GLU A 103 -10.10 10.71 -13.57
CA GLU A 103 -10.47 9.91 -14.76
C GLU A 103 -12.00 9.86 -14.97
N GLY A 104 -12.79 10.60 -14.18
CA GLY A 104 -14.24 10.70 -14.32
C GLY A 104 -14.99 9.47 -13.83
N LEU A 105 -14.37 8.62 -12.99
CA LEU A 105 -15.00 7.42 -12.45
C LEU A 105 -15.83 7.77 -11.21
N LYS A 106 -17.04 7.26 -11.13
CA LYS A 106 -17.84 7.32 -9.90
C LYS A 106 -17.13 6.56 -8.79
N THR A 107 -16.55 7.30 -7.86
CA THR A 107 -15.64 6.75 -6.85
C THR A 107 -16.18 7.00 -5.45
N ILE A 108 -16.17 5.95 -4.62
CA ILE A 108 -16.40 6.11 -3.18
C ILE A 108 -15.12 5.79 -2.42
N LEU A 109 -14.76 6.68 -1.49
CA LEU A 109 -13.70 6.48 -0.50
C LEU A 109 -14.34 6.18 0.85
N ILE A 110 -14.04 5.03 1.43
CA ILE A 110 -14.50 4.68 2.78
C ILE A 110 -13.33 4.62 3.75
N GLU A 111 -13.54 5.11 4.98
CA GLU A 111 -12.54 5.11 6.04
C GLU A 111 -13.19 4.77 7.38
N LYS A 112 -12.55 3.93 8.18
CA LYS A 112 -13.06 3.54 9.51
C LYS A 112 -12.90 4.61 10.58
N SER A 113 -11.94 5.51 10.42
CA SER A 113 -11.71 6.64 11.32
C SER A 113 -12.68 7.79 11.01
N ALA A 114 -12.78 8.76 11.92
CA ALA A 114 -13.64 9.94 11.76
C ALA A 114 -13.11 10.95 10.74
N SER A 115 -11.87 10.80 10.27
CA SER A 115 -11.22 11.66 9.27
C SER A 115 -10.05 10.94 8.63
N GLY A 116 -9.61 11.40 7.46
CA GLY A 116 -8.38 10.98 6.83
C GLY A 116 -7.16 11.58 7.52
N ASN A 117 -6.63 10.90 8.50
CA ASN A 117 -5.55 11.41 9.35
C ASN A 117 -4.22 10.64 9.23
N ASN A 118 -4.18 9.61 8.40
CA ASN A 118 -2.99 8.80 8.13
C ASN A 118 -2.29 9.19 6.84
N ILE A 119 -2.47 10.43 6.39
CA ILE A 119 -1.78 10.92 5.21
C ILE A 119 -0.35 11.31 5.57
N ARG A 120 0.58 10.91 4.75
CA ARG A 120 1.96 11.29 4.90
C ARG A 120 2.24 12.57 4.11
N SER A 121 2.69 13.61 4.79
CA SER A 121 3.03 14.90 4.19
C SER A 121 4.54 15.14 4.10
N SER A 122 5.35 14.19 4.58
CA SER A 122 6.81 14.24 4.53
C SER A 122 7.40 12.87 4.19
N SER A 123 8.65 12.88 3.73
CA SER A 123 9.39 11.66 3.38
C SER A 123 8.67 10.76 2.37
N LEU A 124 7.95 11.37 1.42
CA LEU A 124 7.39 10.67 0.27
C LEU A 124 8.53 10.36 -0.70
N GLY A 125 8.93 9.10 -0.78
CA GLY A 125 10.06 8.68 -1.59
C GLY A 125 9.73 8.58 -3.07
N ALA A 126 10.49 9.27 -3.93
CA ALA A 126 10.35 9.16 -5.37
C ALA A 126 11.67 9.41 -6.11
N VAL A 127 11.76 8.90 -7.33
CA VAL A 127 12.91 9.03 -8.23
C VAL A 127 12.46 9.59 -9.57
N GLY A 128 13.22 10.54 -10.13
CA GLY A 128 12.95 11.14 -11.44
C GLY A 128 11.93 12.28 -11.43
N THR A 129 11.72 12.93 -10.27
CA THR A 129 10.77 14.03 -10.12
C THR A 129 11.26 15.34 -10.77
N LYS A 130 10.32 16.23 -11.13
CA LYS A 130 10.63 17.60 -11.58
C LYS A 130 11.41 18.38 -10.53
N ALA A 131 11.15 18.14 -9.23
CA ALA A 131 11.90 18.78 -8.15
C ALA A 131 13.37 18.34 -8.12
N GLN A 132 13.66 17.06 -8.32
CA GLN A 132 15.02 16.54 -8.43
C GLN A 132 15.75 17.09 -9.66
N LYS A 133 15.08 17.14 -10.82
CA LYS A 133 15.64 17.73 -12.06
C LYS A 133 16.04 19.18 -11.88
N LYS A 134 15.18 19.98 -11.23
CA LYS A 134 15.40 21.41 -10.99
C LYS A 134 16.67 21.70 -10.19
N ILE A 135 17.01 20.83 -9.25
CA ILE A 135 18.21 21.01 -8.42
C ILE A 135 19.41 20.20 -8.91
N GLY A 136 19.28 19.48 -10.01
CA GLY A 136 20.32 18.63 -10.59
C GLY A 136 20.60 17.33 -9.81
N ALA A 137 19.77 16.98 -8.82
CA ALA A 137 19.93 15.75 -8.04
C ALA A 137 19.63 14.49 -8.87
N GLU A 138 18.72 14.58 -9.84
CA GLU A 138 18.39 13.47 -10.74
C GLU A 138 19.60 12.95 -11.51
N ALA A 139 20.49 13.85 -11.96
CA ALA A 139 21.70 13.45 -12.65
C ALA A 139 22.68 12.60 -11.83
N LYS A 140 22.41 12.48 -10.51
CA LYS A 140 23.21 11.69 -9.57
C LYS A 140 22.50 10.42 -9.12
N ILE A 141 21.26 10.19 -9.56
CA ILE A 141 20.44 9.05 -9.16
C ILE A 141 20.25 8.13 -10.35
N ASP A 142 20.90 6.97 -10.31
CA ASP A 142 20.51 5.84 -11.16
C ASP A 142 19.44 5.04 -10.40
N PRO A 143 18.24 4.86 -10.98
CA PRO A 143 17.19 4.05 -10.35
C PRO A 143 17.63 2.63 -10.01
N MET A 144 18.52 2.05 -10.81
CA MET A 144 19.01 0.70 -10.55
C MET A 144 20.02 0.62 -9.41
N ASP A 145 20.79 1.68 -9.17
CA ASP A 145 21.66 1.77 -7.98
C ASP A 145 20.80 1.76 -6.72
N ILE A 146 19.66 2.50 -6.70
CA ILE A 146 18.74 2.47 -5.55
C ILE A 146 18.15 1.08 -5.35
N VAL A 147 17.75 0.39 -6.43
CA VAL A 147 17.23 -0.97 -6.34
C VAL A 147 18.24 -1.89 -5.70
N ASN A 148 19.50 -1.83 -6.16
CA ASN A 148 20.59 -2.64 -5.63
C ASN A 148 20.89 -2.32 -4.15
N ASP A 149 20.93 -1.04 -3.79
CA ASP A 149 21.17 -0.61 -2.41
C ASP A 149 20.04 -1.08 -1.48
N MET A 150 18.78 -0.98 -1.89
CA MET A 150 17.64 -1.44 -1.09
C MET A 150 17.62 -2.96 -0.94
N ASP A 151 17.93 -3.70 -2.01
CA ASP A 151 18.04 -5.15 -1.98
C ASP A 151 19.18 -5.59 -1.03
N HIS A 152 20.36 -4.95 -1.16
CA HIS A 152 21.49 -5.21 -0.29
C HIS A 152 21.20 -4.85 1.18
N TYR A 153 20.55 -3.70 1.43
CA TYR A 153 20.13 -3.30 2.76
C TYR A 153 19.18 -4.31 3.42
N ALA A 154 18.28 -4.85 2.64
CA ALA A 154 17.32 -5.87 3.09
C ALA A 154 17.90 -7.29 3.08
N LEU A 155 19.20 -7.47 2.78
CA LEU A 155 19.86 -8.78 2.69
C LEU A 155 19.16 -9.75 1.71
N GLY A 156 18.64 -9.23 0.60
CA GLY A 156 17.90 -9.99 -0.41
C GLY A 156 16.49 -10.43 0.03
N GLN A 157 16.00 -9.95 1.18
CA GLN A 157 14.68 -10.31 1.73
C GLN A 157 13.58 -9.35 1.26
N VAL A 158 13.64 -8.93 0.02
CA VAL A 158 12.66 -8.04 -0.61
C VAL A 158 12.36 -8.47 -2.03
N SER A 159 11.24 -8.01 -2.56
CA SER A 159 10.96 -8.15 -3.99
C SER A 159 11.63 -7.03 -4.78
N SER A 160 12.83 -7.30 -5.33
CA SER A 160 13.57 -6.34 -6.16
C SER A 160 12.75 -5.86 -7.36
N SER A 161 11.81 -6.68 -7.87
CA SER A 161 10.89 -6.31 -8.95
C SER A 161 9.91 -5.21 -8.53
N LEU A 162 9.42 -5.24 -7.29
CA LEU A 162 8.56 -4.18 -6.73
C LEU A 162 9.33 -2.90 -6.49
N ILE A 163 10.54 -3.00 -5.90
CA ILE A 163 11.42 -1.84 -5.70
C ILE A 163 11.75 -1.19 -7.04
N ARG A 164 12.09 -1.99 -8.06
CA ARG A 164 12.35 -1.50 -9.42
C ARG A 164 11.14 -0.77 -9.99
N LYS A 165 9.94 -1.32 -9.83
CA LYS A 165 8.71 -0.66 -10.28
C LYS A 165 8.52 0.71 -9.62
N TRP A 166 8.76 0.78 -8.31
CA TRP A 166 8.75 2.05 -7.59
C TRP A 166 9.83 3.02 -8.11
N ALA A 167 11.08 2.59 -8.23
CA ALA A 167 12.19 3.44 -8.65
C ALA A 167 12.00 4.03 -10.05
N LEU A 168 11.33 3.30 -10.96
CA LEU A 168 11.12 3.73 -12.33
C LEU A 168 9.85 4.57 -12.55
N ASN A 169 8.85 4.50 -11.62
CA ASN A 169 7.54 5.13 -11.85
C ASN A 169 7.12 6.12 -10.76
N SER A 170 7.80 6.16 -9.63
CA SER A 170 7.40 7.02 -8.50
C SER A 170 7.51 8.51 -8.81
N GLY A 171 8.42 8.91 -9.70
CA GLY A 171 8.60 10.30 -10.09
C GLY A 171 7.36 10.90 -10.73
N GLU A 172 6.73 10.18 -11.66
CA GLU A 172 5.49 10.62 -12.30
C GLU A 172 4.35 10.75 -11.28
N ALA A 173 4.24 9.80 -10.36
CA ALA A 173 3.19 9.81 -9.33
C ALA A 173 3.34 11.02 -8.39
N ILE A 174 4.55 11.34 -7.94
CA ILE A 174 4.80 12.49 -7.06
C ILE A 174 4.67 13.81 -7.82
N ASP A 175 5.08 13.89 -9.08
CA ASP A 175 4.87 15.09 -9.91
C ASP A 175 3.37 15.38 -10.08
N TRP A 176 2.57 14.35 -10.39
CA TRP A 176 1.11 14.48 -10.45
C TRP A 176 0.52 14.93 -9.11
N TYR A 177 0.91 14.29 -8.01
CA TYR A 177 0.43 14.66 -6.68
C TYR A 177 0.80 16.10 -6.31
N THR A 178 1.99 16.54 -6.70
CA THR A 178 2.43 17.93 -6.55
C THR A 178 1.48 18.89 -7.28
N GLU A 179 1.05 18.55 -8.49
CA GLU A 179 0.10 19.36 -9.27
C GLU A 179 -1.29 19.39 -8.61
N VAL A 180 -1.76 18.26 -8.07
CA VAL A 180 -3.01 18.19 -7.30
C VAL A 180 -2.94 19.09 -6.08
N LEU A 181 -1.88 18.98 -5.29
CA LEU A 181 -1.70 19.77 -4.06
C LEU A 181 -1.51 21.28 -4.34
N ALA A 182 -0.88 21.65 -5.46
CA ALA A 182 -0.70 23.04 -5.84
C ALA A 182 -2.04 23.76 -6.09
N LYS A 183 -3.07 23.07 -6.56
CA LYS A 183 -4.44 23.61 -6.67
C LYS A 183 -5.01 24.01 -5.31
N GLY A 184 -4.59 23.34 -4.23
CA GLY A 184 -4.91 23.65 -2.83
C GLY A 184 -3.93 24.62 -2.17
N LYS A 185 -3.01 25.22 -2.94
CA LYS A 185 -1.94 26.12 -2.44
C LYS A 185 -0.92 25.44 -1.53
N PHE A 186 -0.80 24.12 -1.58
CA PHE A 186 0.30 23.42 -0.96
C PHE A 186 1.49 23.35 -1.91
N GLU A 187 2.68 23.47 -1.37
CA GLU A 187 3.93 23.33 -2.09
C GLU A 187 4.62 22.04 -1.66
N VAL A 188 5.03 21.23 -2.62
CA VAL A 188 5.83 20.02 -2.37
C VAL A 188 7.28 20.32 -2.70
N GLN A 189 8.16 20.09 -1.72
CA GLN A 189 9.58 20.37 -1.80
C GLN A 189 10.39 19.09 -1.62
N LEU A 190 11.57 19.07 -2.23
CA LEU A 190 12.54 18.00 -1.99
C LEU A 190 13.16 18.17 -0.61
N GLU A 191 13.17 17.10 0.18
CA GLU A 191 13.77 17.06 1.50
C GLU A 191 15.28 16.74 1.41
N TYR A 192 16.11 17.66 1.91
CA TYR A 192 17.57 17.52 1.89
C TYR A 192 18.17 17.00 3.19
N ASN A 193 17.38 16.97 4.26
CA ASN A 193 17.87 16.70 5.61
C ASN A 193 18.04 15.20 5.85
N MET A 194 18.77 14.54 4.99
CA MET A 194 19.16 13.15 5.22
C MET A 194 20.35 13.12 6.18
N PRO A 195 20.36 12.19 7.15
CA PRO A 195 21.49 12.03 8.06
C PRO A 195 22.76 11.73 7.28
N LYS A 196 23.80 12.54 7.46
CA LYS A 196 25.11 12.27 6.88
C LYS A 196 25.84 11.20 7.70
N GLY A 197 26.63 10.37 7.03
CA GLY A 197 27.51 9.42 7.69
C GLY A 197 26.88 8.05 7.95
N THR A 198 25.86 7.66 7.21
CA THR A 198 25.36 6.28 7.21
C THR A 198 26.29 5.36 6.43
N ARG A 199 26.23 4.07 6.69
CA ARG A 199 26.95 3.03 5.97
C ARG A 199 26.52 2.92 4.50
N TYR A 200 25.32 3.36 4.20
CA TYR A 200 24.69 3.29 2.89
C TYR A 200 24.67 4.66 2.23
N LYS A 201 24.66 4.66 0.89
CA LYS A 201 24.56 5.88 0.11
C LYS A 201 23.25 6.59 0.40
N GLU A 202 23.31 7.90 0.59
CA GLU A 202 22.15 8.75 0.77
C GLU A 202 21.57 9.13 -0.59
N TRP A 203 20.27 8.90 -0.74
CA TRP A 203 19.55 9.22 -1.95
C TRP A 203 18.56 10.37 -1.68
N PRO A 204 18.63 11.50 -2.39
CA PRO A 204 17.70 12.61 -2.19
C PRO A 204 16.34 12.29 -2.83
N THR A 205 15.61 11.35 -2.27
CA THR A 205 14.32 10.86 -2.76
C THR A 205 13.12 11.37 -1.97
N GLY A 206 13.32 11.92 -0.77
CA GLY A 206 12.24 12.41 0.10
C GLY A 206 11.60 13.69 -0.44
N HIS A 207 10.28 13.73 -0.44
CA HIS A 207 9.48 14.91 -0.76
C HIS A 207 8.55 15.22 0.39
N GLY A 208 8.43 16.50 0.73
CA GLY A 208 7.59 16.98 1.82
C GLY A 208 6.71 18.13 1.40
N THR A 209 5.52 18.21 2.00
CA THR A 209 4.59 19.32 1.83
C THR A 209 4.96 20.44 2.82
N ASN A 210 4.82 21.70 2.40
CA ASN A 210 4.95 22.84 3.30
C ASN A 210 3.84 22.85 4.38
N GLY A 211 4.07 23.58 5.46
CA GLY A 211 3.17 23.68 6.60
C GLY A 211 3.79 23.16 7.89
N GLU A 212 3.15 23.45 9.00
CA GLU A 212 3.64 23.04 10.33
C GLU A 212 3.13 21.66 10.71
N TYR A 213 4.04 20.83 11.21
CA TYR A 213 3.69 19.52 11.77
C TYR A 213 3.09 19.71 13.19
N PRO A 214 2.05 18.95 13.58
CA PRO A 214 1.35 17.90 12.82
C PRO A 214 0.13 18.40 12.02
N SER A 215 -0.23 19.67 12.09
CA SER A 215 -1.47 20.20 11.48
C SER A 215 -1.53 20.04 9.97
N ARG A 216 -0.38 20.09 9.28
CA ARG A 216 -0.31 20.00 7.82
C ARG A 216 -0.90 18.70 7.25
N GLU A 217 -0.75 17.57 7.94
CA GLU A 217 -1.34 16.29 7.50
C GLU A 217 -2.87 16.39 7.46
N GLY A 218 -3.46 16.94 8.51
CA GLY A 218 -4.90 17.17 8.59
C GLY A 218 -5.40 18.19 7.57
N ASP A 219 -4.61 19.23 7.28
CA ASP A 219 -5.00 20.25 6.30
C ASP A 219 -4.91 19.72 4.87
N VAL A 220 -3.88 18.91 4.57
CA VAL A 220 -3.78 18.20 3.29
C VAL A 220 -4.95 17.21 3.13
N ALA A 221 -5.28 16.44 4.16
CA ALA A 221 -6.42 15.52 4.11
C ALA A 221 -7.73 16.25 3.80
N LYS A 222 -8.05 17.31 4.55
CA LYS A 222 -9.24 18.14 4.31
C LYS A 222 -9.30 18.75 2.91
N TYR A 223 -8.14 19.06 2.34
CA TYR A 223 -8.09 19.55 0.97
C TYR A 223 -8.39 18.43 -0.02
N LEU A 224 -7.80 17.24 0.18
CA LEU A 224 -8.02 16.09 -0.70
C LEU A 224 -9.47 15.59 -0.63
N ASP A 225 -10.11 15.64 0.54
CA ASP A 225 -11.56 15.39 0.70
C ASP A 225 -12.35 16.31 -0.24
N LYS A 226 -12.12 17.62 -0.15
CA LYS A 226 -12.78 18.60 -1.03
C LYS A 226 -12.45 18.37 -2.50
N TYR A 227 -11.24 17.94 -2.79
CA TYR A 227 -10.79 17.69 -4.16
C TYR A 227 -11.55 16.50 -4.77
N ILE A 228 -11.65 15.38 -4.06
CA ILE A 228 -12.42 14.20 -4.49
C ILE A 228 -13.89 14.55 -4.67
N LEU A 229 -14.48 15.24 -3.69
CA LEU A 229 -15.90 15.63 -3.71
C LEU A 229 -16.24 16.72 -4.75
N SER A 230 -15.25 17.33 -5.39
CA SER A 230 -15.46 18.27 -6.49
C SER A 230 -15.77 17.59 -7.84
N PHE A 231 -15.61 16.27 -7.92
CA PHE A 231 -15.92 15.49 -9.10
C PHE A 231 -17.31 14.85 -9.00
N ASP A 232 -18.07 14.90 -10.08
CA ASP A 232 -19.42 14.37 -10.13
C ASP A 232 -19.46 12.86 -9.84
N GLY A 233 -20.35 12.46 -8.95
CA GLY A 233 -20.55 11.06 -8.57
C GLY A 233 -19.47 10.49 -7.64
N CYS A 234 -18.60 11.33 -7.07
CA CYS A 234 -17.66 10.94 -6.03
C CYS A 234 -18.23 11.16 -4.65
N GLU A 235 -17.96 10.25 -3.72
CA GLU A 235 -18.45 10.25 -2.35
C GLU A 235 -17.38 9.79 -1.36
N GLU A 236 -17.47 10.27 -0.11
CA GLU A 236 -16.64 9.83 1.00
C GLU A 236 -17.50 9.43 2.19
N ARG A 237 -17.13 8.33 2.83
CA ARG A 237 -17.79 7.85 4.05
C ARG A 237 -16.72 7.57 5.12
N PHE A 238 -16.69 8.41 6.14
CA PHE A 238 -15.91 8.19 7.36
C PHE A 238 -16.73 7.39 8.39
N LEU A 239 -16.08 6.90 9.44
CA LEU A 239 -16.69 5.98 10.42
C LEU A 239 -17.34 4.76 9.75
N THR A 240 -16.78 4.34 8.62
CA THR A 240 -17.33 3.29 7.76
C THR A 240 -16.29 2.19 7.51
N PRO A 241 -15.99 1.36 8.54
CA PRO A 241 -15.08 0.24 8.41
C PRO A 241 -15.58 -0.80 7.40
N MET A 242 -14.70 -1.23 6.50
CA MET A 242 -14.91 -2.41 5.70
C MET A 242 -15.00 -3.66 6.60
N ARG A 243 -15.96 -4.53 6.32
CA ARG A 243 -16.15 -5.78 7.05
C ARG A 243 -15.80 -7.01 6.23
N ARG A 244 -16.16 -7.03 4.96
CA ARG A 244 -15.86 -8.13 4.05
C ARG A 244 -15.90 -7.67 2.59
N LEU A 245 -15.01 -8.21 1.76
CA LEU A 245 -15.07 -8.06 0.31
C LEU A 245 -16.17 -8.96 -0.27
N ILE A 246 -16.81 -8.53 -1.36
CA ILE A 246 -17.86 -9.27 -2.06
C ILE A 246 -17.25 -9.79 -3.37
N THR A 247 -17.43 -11.08 -3.64
CA THR A 247 -17.03 -11.69 -4.89
C THR A 247 -18.24 -12.15 -5.70
N ASP A 248 -18.12 -12.13 -7.02
CA ASP A 248 -19.06 -12.79 -7.91
C ASP A 248 -18.76 -14.31 -8.04
N GLU A 249 -19.54 -15.00 -8.85
CA GLU A 249 -19.39 -16.45 -9.08
C GLU A 249 -18.04 -16.84 -9.72
N SER A 250 -17.37 -15.90 -10.39
CA SER A 250 -16.03 -16.11 -10.96
C SER A 250 -14.90 -15.93 -9.94
N GLY A 251 -15.21 -15.46 -8.71
CA GLY A 251 -14.25 -15.10 -7.69
C GLY A 251 -13.68 -13.68 -7.82
N ARG A 252 -14.19 -12.88 -8.78
CA ARG A 252 -13.79 -11.47 -8.92
C ARG A 252 -14.41 -10.64 -7.79
N VAL A 253 -13.61 -9.75 -7.20
CA VAL A 253 -14.12 -8.78 -6.22
C VAL A 253 -14.94 -7.71 -6.94
N VAL A 254 -16.23 -7.61 -6.57
CA VAL A 254 -17.23 -6.73 -7.17
C VAL A 254 -17.81 -5.71 -6.21
N GLY A 255 -17.36 -5.70 -4.96
CA GLY A 255 -17.85 -4.77 -3.95
C GLY A 255 -17.34 -5.07 -2.55
N VAL A 256 -17.96 -4.43 -1.57
CA VAL A 256 -17.61 -4.53 -0.16
C VAL A 256 -18.85 -4.41 0.72
N TYR A 257 -18.88 -5.19 1.80
CA TYR A 257 -19.73 -4.92 2.95
C TYR A 257 -18.98 -4.03 3.91
N ALA A 258 -19.57 -2.90 4.27
CA ALA A 258 -19.06 -1.96 5.24
C ALA A 258 -20.11 -1.70 6.33
N GLU A 259 -19.70 -1.15 7.44
CA GLU A 259 -20.61 -0.79 8.53
C GLU A 259 -20.54 0.72 8.77
N GLY A 260 -21.57 1.42 8.37
CA GLY A 260 -21.72 2.84 8.67
C GLY A 260 -22.36 3.07 10.05
N PRO A 261 -22.50 4.34 10.47
CA PRO A 261 -23.12 4.69 11.74
C PRO A 261 -24.55 4.12 11.92
N ASP A 262 -25.28 3.98 10.81
CA ASP A 262 -26.68 3.52 10.80
C ASP A 262 -26.82 1.99 10.58
N GLY A 263 -25.73 1.28 10.35
CA GLY A 263 -25.69 -0.17 10.18
C GLY A 263 -24.95 -0.61 8.92
N MET A 264 -25.19 -1.88 8.52
CA MET A 264 -24.52 -2.48 7.39
C MET A 264 -24.88 -1.83 6.07
N ILE A 265 -23.87 -1.65 5.22
CA ILE A 265 -23.96 -1.07 3.87
C ILE A 265 -23.34 -2.06 2.89
N ARG A 266 -24.00 -2.25 1.75
CA ARG A 266 -23.40 -2.91 0.58
C ARG A 266 -22.97 -1.84 -0.41
N ILE A 267 -21.69 -1.88 -0.83
CA ILE A 267 -21.15 -0.99 -1.85
C ILE A 267 -20.74 -1.87 -3.04
N ASN A 268 -21.42 -1.73 -4.16
CA ASN A 268 -21.05 -2.35 -5.42
C ASN A 268 -19.97 -1.51 -6.10
N ALA A 269 -18.97 -2.16 -6.72
CA ALA A 269 -17.86 -1.52 -7.41
C ALA A 269 -17.65 -2.20 -8.77
N SER A 270 -18.32 -1.70 -9.80
CA SER A 270 -18.39 -2.37 -11.11
C SER A 270 -17.03 -2.54 -11.81
N LYS A 271 -16.10 -1.62 -11.56
CA LYS A 271 -14.72 -1.70 -12.09
C LYS A 271 -13.75 -2.36 -11.11
N GLY A 272 -13.97 -2.20 -9.80
CA GLY A 272 -13.16 -2.88 -8.80
C GLY A 272 -13.03 -2.14 -7.48
N VAL A 273 -12.32 -2.80 -6.56
CA VAL A 273 -12.06 -2.32 -5.21
C VAL A 273 -10.55 -2.14 -5.04
N ILE A 274 -10.14 -1.00 -4.48
CA ILE A 274 -8.75 -0.70 -4.11
C ILE A 274 -8.64 -0.78 -2.60
N VAL A 275 -7.85 -1.73 -2.09
CA VAL A 275 -7.62 -1.91 -0.65
C VAL A 275 -6.36 -1.14 -0.25
N ALA A 276 -6.54 -0.01 0.43
CA ALA A 276 -5.50 0.92 0.87
C ALA A 276 -5.46 1.06 2.41
N THR A 277 -5.73 -0.02 3.12
CA THR A 277 -5.96 -0.06 4.57
C THR A 277 -4.70 -0.06 5.43
N GLY A 278 -3.53 0.05 4.82
CA GLY A 278 -2.25 0.02 5.51
C GLY A 278 -1.91 -1.37 6.08
N GLY A 279 -1.06 -1.37 7.10
CA GLY A 279 -0.53 -2.58 7.72
C GLY A 279 -1.27 -3.04 8.96
N TYR A 280 -0.56 -3.81 9.80
CA TYR A 280 -1.11 -4.46 11.00
C TYR A 280 -0.35 -4.08 12.29
N ALA A 281 0.39 -2.99 12.29
CA ALA A 281 1.30 -2.67 13.40
C ALA A 281 0.59 -2.46 14.75
N SER A 282 -0.70 -2.12 14.78
CA SER A 282 -1.50 -2.02 16.01
C SER A 282 -2.24 -3.32 16.36
N ASN A 283 -2.12 -4.38 15.58
CA ASN A 283 -2.62 -5.70 15.88
C ASN A 283 -1.49 -6.54 16.49
N GLN A 284 -1.44 -6.59 17.81
CA GLN A 284 -0.35 -7.26 18.53
C GLN A 284 -0.28 -8.76 18.24
N ASP A 285 -1.40 -9.44 18.07
CA ASP A 285 -1.45 -10.86 17.76
C ASP A 285 -0.86 -11.16 16.39
N MET A 286 -1.25 -10.38 15.37
CA MET A 286 -0.62 -10.47 14.05
C MET A 286 0.87 -10.16 14.13
N TYR A 287 1.24 -9.08 14.83
CA TYR A 287 2.63 -8.68 14.92
C TYR A 287 3.50 -9.72 15.62
N LYS A 288 3.03 -10.23 16.76
CA LYS A 288 3.71 -11.28 17.54
C LYS A 288 3.87 -12.58 16.74
N THR A 289 2.84 -12.97 15.98
CA THR A 289 2.87 -14.19 15.18
C THR A 289 3.74 -14.05 13.94
N LEU A 290 3.61 -12.93 13.20
CA LEU A 290 4.30 -12.73 11.94
C LEU A 290 5.75 -12.24 12.12
N GLN A 291 6.05 -11.56 13.22
CA GLN A 291 7.37 -10.98 13.50
C GLN A 291 7.83 -11.24 14.95
N PRO A 292 7.91 -12.50 15.39
CA PRO A 292 8.16 -12.83 16.82
C PRO A 292 9.50 -12.28 17.33
N THR A 293 10.55 -12.35 16.53
CA THR A 293 11.88 -11.82 16.90
C THR A 293 11.84 -10.30 17.07
N ARG A 294 11.18 -9.58 16.16
CA ARG A 294 11.05 -8.13 16.28
C ARG A 294 10.17 -7.74 17.45
N TYR A 295 9.05 -8.45 17.64
CA TYR A 295 8.15 -8.23 18.76
C TYR A 295 8.90 -8.31 20.10
N SER A 296 9.78 -9.29 20.28
CA SER A 296 10.56 -9.45 21.53
C SER A 296 11.60 -8.35 21.78
N CYS A 297 11.98 -7.60 20.74
CA CYS A 297 12.97 -6.52 20.80
C CYS A 297 12.35 -5.12 20.88
N LEU A 298 11.02 -4.99 20.75
CA LEU A 298 10.36 -3.68 20.76
C LEU A 298 10.11 -3.21 22.20
N GLY A 299 10.44 -1.95 22.45
CA GLY A 299 10.09 -1.30 23.72
C GLY A 299 8.63 -0.85 23.75
N THR A 300 8.14 -0.30 22.64
CA THR A 300 6.76 0.21 22.52
C THR A 300 6.30 0.16 21.07
N PHE A 301 4.98 0.28 20.86
CA PHE A 301 4.37 0.42 19.53
C PHE A 301 3.98 1.86 19.29
N ASP A 302 4.67 2.50 18.33
CA ASP A 302 4.28 3.78 17.76
C ASP A 302 3.59 3.52 16.40
N ALA A 303 2.35 3.07 16.47
CA ALA A 303 1.55 2.81 15.29
C ALA A 303 0.19 3.50 15.40
N PHE A 304 -0.32 3.95 14.28
CA PHE A 304 -1.69 4.46 14.26
C PHE A 304 -2.66 3.38 14.74
N PRO A 305 -3.54 3.67 15.70
CA PRO A 305 -4.49 2.70 16.24
C PRO A 305 -5.36 2.02 15.17
N SER A 306 -5.52 2.66 14.03
CA SER A 306 -6.25 2.14 12.87
C SER A 306 -5.50 1.06 12.06
N CYS A 307 -4.19 0.85 12.26
CA CYS A 307 -3.41 -0.16 11.54
C CYS A 307 -3.62 -1.57 12.12
N THR A 308 -4.82 -2.12 11.97
CA THR A 308 -5.26 -3.39 12.59
C THR A 308 -5.21 -4.59 11.65
N GLY A 309 -4.81 -4.40 10.39
CA GLY A 309 -4.67 -5.49 9.41
C GLY A 309 -5.98 -5.95 8.77
N ASP A 310 -7.05 -5.16 8.86
CA ASP A 310 -8.38 -5.57 8.39
C ASP A 310 -8.40 -5.91 6.90
N GLY A 311 -7.75 -5.10 6.06
CA GLY A 311 -7.65 -5.38 4.62
C GLY A 311 -6.81 -6.61 4.31
N ILE A 312 -5.76 -6.85 5.08
CA ILE A 312 -4.94 -8.05 4.94
C ILE A 312 -5.80 -9.29 5.24
N LYS A 313 -6.55 -9.29 6.36
CA LYS A 313 -7.48 -10.36 6.69
C LYS A 313 -8.51 -10.59 5.58
N ALA A 314 -9.13 -9.50 5.10
CA ALA A 314 -10.15 -9.59 4.06
C ALA A 314 -9.62 -10.21 2.76
N LEU A 315 -8.38 -9.91 2.39
CA LEU A 315 -7.71 -10.50 1.23
C LEU A 315 -7.35 -11.97 1.45
N LEU A 316 -6.87 -12.32 2.65
CA LEU A 316 -6.54 -13.70 3.01
C LEU A 316 -7.77 -14.61 3.02
N TRP A 317 -8.92 -14.14 3.48
CA TRP A 317 -10.19 -14.88 3.39
C TRP A 317 -10.62 -15.20 1.94
N LEU A 318 -10.11 -14.43 0.97
CA LEU A 318 -10.31 -14.69 -0.46
C LEU A 318 -9.18 -15.49 -1.11
N GLY A 319 -8.22 -16.01 -0.32
CA GLY A 319 -7.13 -16.85 -0.80
C GLY A 319 -5.89 -16.09 -1.27
N ALA A 320 -5.76 -14.79 -0.95
CA ALA A 320 -4.51 -14.08 -1.15
C ALA A 320 -3.40 -14.69 -0.28
N LYS A 321 -2.14 -14.46 -0.68
CA LYS A 321 -0.97 -14.93 0.07
C LYS A 321 -0.25 -13.74 0.69
N LEU A 322 0.31 -13.97 1.86
CA LEU A 322 1.29 -13.05 2.45
C LEU A 322 2.65 -13.24 1.79
N ASP A 323 3.49 -12.21 1.85
CA ASP A 323 4.91 -12.34 1.54
C ASP A 323 5.57 -13.35 2.51
N ASP A 324 6.60 -14.03 2.05
CA ASP A 324 7.35 -14.98 2.89
C ASP A 324 8.14 -14.27 4.00
N VAL A 325 8.45 -13.00 3.82
CA VAL A 325 9.19 -12.18 4.78
C VAL A 325 8.29 -11.06 5.31
N HIS A 326 8.03 -11.10 6.61
CA HIS A 326 7.26 -10.09 7.30
C HIS A 326 8.19 -9.07 7.95
N THR A 327 8.04 -7.80 7.59
CA THR A 327 8.86 -6.72 8.12
C THR A 327 8.01 -5.53 8.55
N SER A 328 8.57 -4.72 9.43
CA SER A 328 8.02 -3.43 9.82
C SER A 328 9.15 -2.43 9.97
N LEU A 329 8.83 -1.16 9.79
CA LEU A 329 9.76 -0.09 10.09
C LEU A 329 9.89 0.05 11.60
N THR A 330 11.12 0.01 12.09
CA THR A 330 11.43 0.25 13.50
C THR A 330 12.27 1.51 13.62
N PHE A 331 11.90 2.39 14.55
CA PHE A 331 12.67 3.59 14.87
C PHE A 331 13.40 3.42 16.19
N ASN A 332 14.61 3.89 16.28
CA ASN A 332 15.45 3.87 17.48
C ASN A 332 15.47 5.24 18.20
N ARG A 333 14.39 5.99 18.15
CA ARG A 333 14.32 7.40 18.56
C ARG A 333 13.39 7.67 19.74
N CYS A 334 12.98 6.64 20.48
CA CYS A 334 12.07 6.83 21.60
C CYS A 334 12.83 6.80 22.92
N LEU A 335 12.51 7.74 23.81
CA LEU A 335 12.76 7.60 25.23
C LEU A 335 11.56 6.86 25.82
N LEU A 336 11.83 5.76 26.52
CA LEU A 336 10.81 4.98 27.20
C LEU A 336 10.86 5.31 28.69
N THR A 337 9.69 5.42 29.32
CA THR A 337 9.61 5.47 30.77
C THR A 337 9.87 4.06 31.33
N ALA A 338 10.40 3.98 32.53
CA ALA A 338 10.80 2.70 33.13
C ALA A 338 9.65 1.70 33.36
N ASP A 339 8.42 2.19 33.32
CA ASP A 339 7.18 1.41 33.48
C ASP A 339 6.59 0.91 32.15
N GLN A 340 7.09 1.39 31.00
CA GLN A 340 6.60 0.94 29.69
C GLN A 340 7.09 -0.46 29.36
N LYS A 341 6.16 -1.27 28.86
CA LYS A 341 6.40 -2.65 28.44
C LYS A 341 6.20 -2.80 26.94
N THR A 342 6.76 -3.85 26.38
CA THR A 342 6.50 -4.22 24.98
C THR A 342 4.99 -4.34 24.75
N GLY A 343 4.52 -3.64 23.73
CA GLY A 343 3.10 -3.58 23.37
C GLY A 343 2.33 -2.41 23.97
N ASP A 344 2.93 -1.66 24.90
CA ASP A 344 2.30 -0.43 25.38
C ASP A 344 2.27 0.63 24.27
N PRO A 345 1.20 1.45 24.21
CA PRO A 345 1.18 2.62 23.33
C PRO A 345 2.32 3.58 23.68
N TYR A 346 2.90 4.19 22.66
CA TYR A 346 3.88 5.25 22.87
C TYR A 346 3.25 6.39 23.65
N LYS A 347 3.86 6.74 24.76
CA LYS A 347 3.47 7.90 25.56
C LYS A 347 4.47 9.03 25.24
N VAL A 348 3.97 10.11 24.69
CA VAL A 348 4.73 11.33 24.57
C VAL A 348 4.93 11.87 25.98
N GLY A 349 6.19 11.90 26.43
CA GLY A 349 6.57 12.50 27.72
C GLY A 349 6.64 14.03 27.62
#